data_7d8b3aee96b5f60859976e079c7eb087
#
_entry.id   7d8b3aee96b5f60859976e079c7eb087
#
_cell.length_a   1.000
_cell.length_b   1.000
_cell.length_c   1.000
_cell.angle_alpha   90.00
_cell.angle_beta   90.00
_cell.angle_gamma   90.00
#
_symmetry.space_group_name_H-M   'P 1'
#
loop_
_entity.id
_entity.type
_entity.pdbx_description
1 polymer ?
#
loop_
_entity_poly.entity_id
_entity_poly.type
_entity_poly.pdbx_seq_one_letter_code
_entity_poly.pdbx_strand_id
1 'polypeptide(L)'
;LSGVINKMMYSGGNSMFMRLARMRLIQNSLAKQQKTKQILNDNMEQRILVFCGVTSIADSLGIPSYHSKSKDKDALKNFAEGEGTHMAVVKIGNTGVTYKPLNKVIINYFDSNGENLAQKINRCMAMEYDTPDKKAQIYIISSDEKVEGKWLDKALEFFDKTKIKYV
;
A
#
# COMPACT_ATOMS: atom_id res chain seq x y z
N LEU A 1 -20.89 -9.54 -4.69
CA LEU A 1 -20.07 -10.47 -3.90
C LEU A 1 -20.24 -10.25 -2.39
N SER A 2 -20.19 -9.01 -1.93
CA SER A 2 -20.41 -8.66 -0.51
C SER A 2 -21.78 -9.12 -0.01
N GLY A 3 -22.83 -9.00 -0.83
CA GLY A 3 -24.17 -9.47 -0.48
C GLY A 3 -24.26 -10.99 -0.30
N VAL A 4 -23.57 -11.77 -1.14
CA VAL A 4 -23.50 -13.24 -1.04
C VAL A 4 -22.74 -13.66 0.22
N ILE A 5 -21.60 -13.01 0.51
CA ILE A 5 -20.81 -13.28 1.70
C ILE A 5 -21.61 -13.00 2.98
N ASN A 6 -22.33 -11.88 3.04
CA ASN A 6 -23.16 -11.55 4.19
C ASN A 6 -24.28 -12.61 4.39
N LYS A 7 -24.95 -13.03 3.31
CA LYS A 7 -25.99 -14.07 3.38
C LYS A 7 -25.43 -15.39 3.89
N MET A 8 -24.24 -15.82 3.44
CA MET A 8 -23.59 -17.06 3.91
C MET A 8 -23.10 -16.95 5.36
N MET A 9 -22.74 -15.77 5.84
CA MET A 9 -22.38 -15.57 7.26
C MET A 9 -23.56 -15.83 8.18
N TYR A 10 -24.78 -15.47 7.78
CA TYR A 10 -25.99 -15.74 8.55
C TYR A 10 -26.45 -17.21 8.47
N SER A 11 -26.08 -17.93 7.41
CA SER A 11 -26.48 -19.32 7.19
C SER A 11 -25.50 -20.36 7.75
N GLY A 12 -24.48 -19.95 8.49
CA GLY A 12 -23.45 -20.86 9.04
C GLY A 12 -22.52 -21.48 8.00
N GLY A 13 -22.58 -21.01 6.75
CA GLY A 13 -21.66 -21.41 5.68
C GLY A 13 -20.22 -21.01 5.96
N ASN A 14 -19.30 -21.51 5.14
CA ASN A 14 -17.85 -21.33 5.31
C ASN A 14 -17.43 -19.87 5.09
N SER A 15 -17.85 -18.99 6.02
CA SER A 15 -17.71 -17.54 5.95
C SER A 15 -16.25 -17.08 5.87
N MET A 16 -15.31 -17.87 6.41
CA MET A 16 -13.89 -17.57 6.37
C MET A 16 -13.33 -17.64 4.94
N PHE A 17 -13.66 -18.69 4.19
CA PHE A 17 -13.23 -18.80 2.78
C PHE A 17 -13.78 -17.68 1.91
N MET A 18 -15.03 -17.31 2.14
CA MET A 18 -15.65 -16.21 1.39
C MET A 18 -15.03 -14.85 1.72
N ARG A 19 -14.64 -14.63 2.97
CA ARG A 19 -13.90 -13.42 3.36
C ARG A 19 -12.53 -13.37 2.70
N LEU A 20 -11.79 -14.48 2.70
CA LEU A 20 -10.49 -14.59 2.04
C LEU A 20 -10.61 -14.39 0.51
N ALA A 21 -11.64 -14.98 -0.12
CA ALA A 21 -11.90 -14.78 -1.54
C ALA A 21 -12.16 -13.30 -1.87
N ARG A 22 -12.99 -12.61 -1.07
CA ARG A 22 -13.23 -11.17 -1.24
C ARG A 22 -11.95 -10.34 -1.06
N MET A 23 -11.17 -10.63 -0.03
CA MET A 23 -9.89 -9.94 0.18
C MET A 23 -8.95 -10.11 -1.03
N ARG A 24 -8.89 -11.31 -1.60
CA ARG A 24 -8.09 -11.57 -2.81
C ARG A 24 -8.58 -10.78 -4.03
N LEU A 25 -9.88 -10.67 -4.20
CA LEU A 25 -10.46 -9.85 -5.28
C LEU A 25 -10.12 -8.37 -5.12
N ILE A 26 -10.22 -7.84 -3.91
CA ILE A 26 -9.81 -6.45 -3.62
C ILE A 26 -8.31 -6.27 -3.87
N GLN A 27 -7.48 -7.21 -3.41
CA GLN A 27 -6.03 -7.18 -3.64
C GLN A 27 -5.66 -7.19 -5.12
N ASN A 28 -6.38 -7.97 -5.92
CA ASN A 28 -6.13 -8.15 -7.35
C ASN A 28 -6.94 -7.19 -8.25
N SER A 29 -7.50 -6.13 -7.69
CA SER A 29 -8.31 -5.17 -8.45
C SER A 29 -7.50 -4.53 -9.58
N LEU A 30 -7.96 -4.75 -10.83
CA LEU A 30 -7.36 -4.14 -12.02
C LEU A 30 -7.44 -2.62 -11.99
N ALA A 31 -8.54 -2.06 -11.48
CA ALA A 31 -8.72 -0.61 -11.35
C ALA A 31 -7.66 0.01 -10.44
N LYS A 32 -7.35 -0.63 -9.31
CA LYS A 32 -6.28 -0.19 -8.42
C LYS A 32 -4.90 -0.25 -9.09
N GLN A 33 -4.63 -1.31 -9.84
CA GLN A 33 -3.38 -1.44 -10.60
C GLN A 33 -3.26 -0.34 -11.66
N GLN A 34 -4.32 -0.08 -12.42
CA GLN A 34 -4.35 0.96 -13.44
C GLN A 34 -4.12 2.35 -12.82
N LYS A 35 -4.79 2.64 -11.70
CA LYS A 35 -4.58 3.90 -10.98
C LYS A 35 -3.15 4.04 -10.45
N THR A 36 -2.59 2.97 -9.92
CA THR A 36 -1.18 2.95 -9.47
C THR A 36 -0.24 3.23 -10.64
N LYS A 37 -0.42 2.55 -11.77
CA LYS A 37 0.40 2.77 -12.97
C LYS A 37 0.28 4.19 -13.51
N GLN A 38 -0.93 4.76 -13.51
CA GLN A 38 -1.14 6.16 -13.89
C GLN A 38 -0.30 7.10 -13.02
N ILE A 39 -0.39 6.96 -11.69
CA ILE A 39 0.37 7.81 -10.76
C ILE A 39 1.88 7.66 -10.99
N LEU A 40 2.36 6.44 -11.23
CA LEU A 40 3.78 6.18 -11.52
C LEU A 40 4.22 6.86 -12.82
N ASN A 41 3.44 6.71 -13.90
CA ASN A 41 3.75 7.31 -15.20
C ASN A 41 3.74 8.85 -15.16
N ASP A 42 2.82 9.43 -14.41
CA ASP A 42 2.72 10.89 -14.26
C ASP A 42 3.86 11.48 -13.40
N ASN A 43 4.66 10.64 -12.74
CA ASN A 43 5.68 11.04 -11.78
C ASN A 43 7.01 10.28 -11.91
N MET A 44 7.47 10.03 -13.13
CA MET A 44 8.63 9.17 -13.42
C MET A 44 9.94 9.64 -12.76
N GLU A 45 10.10 10.95 -12.61
CA GLU A 45 11.31 11.57 -12.01
C GLU A 45 11.26 11.61 -10.47
N GLN A 46 10.16 11.22 -9.87
CA GLN A 46 9.99 11.31 -8.42
C GLN A 46 10.32 9.98 -7.74
N ARG A 47 10.81 10.05 -6.51
CA ARG A 47 11.02 8.85 -5.70
C ARG A 47 9.71 8.37 -5.10
N ILE A 48 9.28 7.18 -5.51
CA ILE A 48 7.99 6.60 -5.15
C ILE A 48 8.15 5.19 -4.61
N LEU A 49 7.58 4.94 -3.43
CA LEU A 49 7.45 3.62 -2.85
C LEU A 49 5.99 3.15 -2.96
N VAL A 50 5.78 1.94 -3.48
CA VAL A 50 4.44 1.35 -3.64
C VAL A 50 4.29 0.13 -2.73
N PHE A 51 3.33 0.15 -1.83
CA PHE A 51 2.96 -1.00 -1.01
C PHE A 51 1.88 -1.83 -1.70
N CYS A 52 2.19 -3.08 -2.03
CA CYS A 52 1.29 -4.04 -2.66
C CYS A 52 0.89 -5.16 -1.69
N GLY A 53 -0.27 -5.75 -1.92
CA GLY A 53 -0.78 -6.87 -1.11
C GLY A 53 -0.21 -8.22 -1.51
N VAL A 54 0.09 -8.39 -2.81
CA VAL A 54 0.56 -9.65 -3.39
C VAL A 54 1.68 -9.42 -4.40
N THR A 55 2.54 -10.44 -4.55
CA THR A 55 3.74 -10.35 -5.41
C THR A 55 3.40 -10.15 -6.87
N SER A 56 2.35 -10.82 -7.38
CA SER A 56 1.91 -10.70 -8.77
C SER A 56 1.53 -9.26 -9.15
N ILE A 57 0.95 -8.50 -8.22
CA ILE A 57 0.63 -7.09 -8.44
C ILE A 57 1.91 -6.26 -8.49
N ALA A 58 2.82 -6.45 -7.52
CA ALA A 58 4.08 -5.73 -7.49
C ALA A 58 4.87 -5.94 -8.80
N ASP A 59 4.97 -7.18 -9.26
CA ASP A 59 5.69 -7.54 -10.49
C ASP A 59 5.00 -6.99 -11.76
N SER A 60 3.67 -6.84 -11.74
CA SER A 60 2.89 -6.33 -12.88
C SER A 60 2.97 -4.82 -13.07
N LEU A 61 3.52 -4.07 -12.12
CA LEU A 61 3.61 -2.61 -12.20
C LEU A 61 4.67 -2.11 -13.20
N GLY A 62 5.61 -2.97 -13.62
CA GLY A 62 6.68 -2.59 -14.55
C GLY A 62 7.80 -1.78 -13.91
N ILE A 63 7.92 -1.81 -12.59
CA ILE A 63 8.97 -1.17 -11.79
C ILE A 63 9.69 -2.23 -10.95
N PRO A 64 10.92 -1.98 -10.44
CA PRO A 64 11.59 -2.89 -9.53
C PRO A 64 10.68 -3.29 -8.35
N SER A 65 10.65 -4.58 -8.02
CA SER A 65 9.84 -5.12 -6.93
C SER A 65 10.68 -5.86 -5.92
N TYR A 66 10.31 -5.72 -4.62
CA TYR A 66 10.94 -6.44 -3.52
C TYR A 66 9.91 -7.20 -2.69
N HIS A 67 10.12 -8.51 -2.58
CA HIS A 67 9.28 -9.43 -1.82
C HIS A 67 10.05 -10.69 -1.43
N SER A 68 9.44 -11.60 -0.70
CA SER A 68 10.10 -12.81 -0.19
C SER A 68 10.77 -13.68 -1.27
N LYS A 69 10.31 -13.61 -2.52
CA LYS A 69 10.85 -14.36 -3.67
C LYS A 69 11.86 -13.56 -4.50
N SER A 70 12.13 -12.30 -4.16
CA SER A 70 13.09 -11.48 -4.90
C SER A 70 14.48 -12.08 -4.84
N LYS A 71 15.17 -12.11 -5.99
CA LYS A 71 16.53 -12.64 -6.12
C LYS A 71 17.54 -11.69 -5.49
N ASP A 72 17.40 -10.40 -5.77
CA ASP A 72 18.24 -9.37 -5.17
C ASP A 72 17.70 -9.01 -3.77
N LYS A 73 18.47 -9.38 -2.75
CA LYS A 73 18.11 -9.11 -1.35
C LYS A 73 18.51 -7.71 -0.90
N ASP A 74 19.41 -7.07 -1.61
CA ASP A 74 19.88 -5.72 -1.30
C ASP A 74 19.07 -4.63 -2.01
N ALA A 75 18.23 -4.99 -2.99
CA ALA A 75 17.45 -4.03 -3.78
C ALA A 75 16.65 -3.03 -2.92
N LEU A 76 16.04 -3.51 -1.83
CA LEU A 76 15.29 -2.63 -0.93
C LEU A 76 16.20 -1.68 -0.15
N LYS A 77 17.34 -2.18 0.33
CA LYS A 77 18.32 -1.39 1.05
C LYS A 77 18.91 -0.31 0.14
N ASN A 78 19.30 -0.69 -1.07
CA ASN A 78 19.83 0.22 -2.07
C ASN A 78 18.82 1.31 -2.43
N PHE A 79 17.57 0.94 -2.64
CA PHE A 79 16.49 1.91 -2.83
C PHE A 79 16.32 2.83 -1.61
N ALA A 80 16.33 2.29 -0.40
CA ALA A 80 16.22 3.10 0.81
C ALA A 80 17.37 4.10 0.95
N GLU A 81 18.57 3.72 0.55
CA GLU A 81 19.78 4.57 0.54
C GLU A 81 19.81 5.60 -0.61
N GLY A 82 18.83 5.57 -1.52
CA GLY A 82 18.66 6.58 -2.55
C GLY A 82 18.84 6.10 -3.98
N GLU A 83 19.07 4.83 -4.22
CA GLU A 83 19.20 4.29 -5.56
C GLU A 83 17.82 4.09 -6.22
N GLY A 84 17.69 4.55 -7.46
CA GLY A 84 16.48 4.43 -8.26
C GLY A 84 15.35 5.37 -7.84
N THR A 85 14.32 5.41 -8.66
CA THR A 85 13.15 6.30 -8.49
C THR A 85 11.92 5.59 -7.96
N HIS A 86 11.67 4.37 -8.40
CA HIS A 86 10.46 3.61 -8.05
C HIS A 86 10.80 2.24 -7.48
N MET A 87 10.03 1.81 -6.46
CA MET A 87 10.11 0.47 -5.90
C MET A 87 8.72 -0.01 -5.46
N ALA A 88 8.33 -1.21 -5.86
CA ALA A 88 7.16 -1.89 -5.32
C ALA A 88 7.56 -2.89 -4.24
N VAL A 89 6.80 -2.98 -3.16
CA VAL A 89 7.14 -3.83 -2.03
C VAL A 89 5.93 -4.62 -1.53
N VAL A 90 6.15 -5.87 -1.13
CA VAL A 90 5.07 -6.73 -0.62
C VAL A 90 5.46 -7.27 0.76
N LYS A 91 4.54 -7.11 1.71
CA LYS A 91 4.67 -7.66 3.09
C LYS A 91 6.03 -7.37 3.72
N ILE A 92 6.53 -6.17 3.57
CA ILE A 92 7.71 -5.73 4.31
C ILE A 92 7.24 -5.51 5.76
N GLY A 93 7.19 -6.60 6.51
CA GLY A 93 7.12 -6.53 7.96
C GLY A 93 8.44 -5.94 8.48
N ASN A 94 8.47 -5.46 9.64
CA ASN A 94 9.55 -5.11 10.56
C ASN A 94 11.02 -5.04 10.05
N THR A 95 11.27 -4.68 8.78
CA THR A 95 12.62 -4.65 8.22
C THR A 95 13.50 -3.53 8.78
N GLY A 96 12.97 -2.67 9.65
CA GLY A 96 13.76 -1.58 10.27
C GLY A 96 14.39 -0.60 9.27
N VAL A 97 13.97 -0.65 8.02
CA VAL A 97 14.53 0.18 6.95
C VAL A 97 13.98 1.61 7.06
N THR A 98 14.88 2.57 7.12
CA THR A 98 14.58 4.00 7.01
C THR A 98 14.86 4.45 5.58
N TYR A 99 13.91 5.11 4.96
CA TYR A 99 14.04 5.55 3.58
C TYR A 99 14.59 6.97 3.50
N LYS A 100 15.57 7.21 2.64
CA LYS A 100 15.90 8.58 2.20
C LYS A 100 14.64 9.26 1.62
N PRO A 101 14.59 10.59 1.57
CA PRO A 101 13.37 11.31 1.21
C PRO A 101 12.64 10.73 0.02
N LEU A 102 11.37 10.35 0.23
CA LEU A 102 10.43 9.94 -0.79
C LEU A 102 9.55 11.14 -1.18
N ASN A 103 9.24 11.29 -2.45
CA ASN A 103 8.27 12.28 -2.91
C ASN A 103 6.85 11.82 -2.71
N LYS A 104 6.60 10.53 -2.98
CA LYS A 104 5.29 9.91 -2.87
C LYS A 104 5.36 8.51 -2.28
N VAL A 105 4.28 8.13 -1.61
CA VAL A 105 4.03 6.75 -1.17
C VAL A 105 2.67 6.34 -1.69
N ILE A 106 2.58 5.18 -2.35
CA ILE A 106 1.32 4.63 -2.84
C ILE A 106 0.97 3.40 -2.03
N ILE A 107 -0.18 3.42 -1.36
CA ILE A 107 -0.75 2.28 -0.67
C ILE A 107 -1.79 1.65 -1.59
N ASN A 108 -1.38 0.64 -2.34
CA ASN A 108 -2.26 -0.10 -3.24
C ASN A 108 -3.16 -1.09 -2.49
N TYR A 109 -2.69 -1.59 -1.35
CA TYR A 109 -3.44 -2.51 -0.51
C TYR A 109 -3.26 -2.21 0.98
N PHE A 110 -4.34 -2.28 1.70
CA PHE A 110 -4.41 -2.23 3.17
C PHE A 110 -5.51 -3.18 3.67
N ASP A 111 -5.44 -3.53 4.92
CA ASP A 111 -6.37 -4.43 5.61
C ASP A 111 -7.11 -3.70 6.76
N SER A 112 -7.84 -4.45 7.57
CA SER A 112 -8.55 -3.91 8.72
C SER A 112 -7.66 -3.40 9.86
N ASN A 113 -6.34 -3.60 9.78
CA ASN A 113 -5.40 -3.16 10.80
C ASN A 113 -4.87 -1.75 10.47
N GLY A 114 -5.59 -0.73 10.94
CA GLY A 114 -5.22 0.67 10.74
C GLY A 114 -3.85 1.04 11.32
N GLU A 115 -3.42 0.41 12.41
CA GLU A 115 -2.10 0.64 13.00
C GLU A 115 -0.97 0.21 12.06
N ASN A 116 -1.13 -0.93 11.38
CA ASN A 116 -0.15 -1.39 10.38
C ASN A 116 0.01 -0.38 9.25
N LEU A 117 -1.09 0.20 8.78
CA LEU A 117 -1.04 1.23 7.75
C LEU A 117 -0.36 2.50 8.27
N ALA A 118 -0.74 2.96 9.46
CA ALA A 118 -0.11 4.12 10.09
C ALA A 118 1.40 3.92 10.29
N GLN A 119 1.83 2.75 10.75
CA GLN A 119 3.25 2.43 10.92
C GLN A 119 4.02 2.43 9.59
N LYS A 120 3.45 1.87 8.52
CA LYS A 120 4.07 1.90 7.18
C LYS A 120 4.28 3.34 6.72
N ILE A 121 3.27 4.17 6.85
CA ILE A 121 3.33 5.58 6.47
C ILE A 121 4.37 6.32 7.31
N ASN A 122 4.36 6.14 8.62
CA ASN A 122 5.31 6.81 9.52
C ASN A 122 6.76 6.46 9.20
N ARG A 123 7.06 5.21 8.83
CA ARG A 123 8.43 4.81 8.40
C ARG A 123 8.89 5.54 7.13
N CYS A 124 7.97 5.74 6.19
CA CYS A 124 8.28 6.48 4.98
C CYS A 124 8.45 7.98 5.22
N MET A 125 7.80 8.48 6.26
CA MET A 125 7.80 9.89 6.66
C MET A 125 8.82 10.21 7.75
N ALA A 126 9.54 9.21 8.28
CA ALA A 126 10.54 9.42 9.32
C ALA A 126 11.52 10.51 8.87
N MET A 127 11.63 11.55 9.71
CA MET A 127 12.55 12.66 9.45
C MET A 127 13.97 12.18 9.71
N GLU A 128 14.87 12.46 8.78
CA GLU A 128 16.31 12.45 9.05
C GLU A 128 16.72 13.84 9.55
N TYR A 129 17.74 13.89 10.39
CA TYR A 129 18.26 15.17 10.94
C TYR A 129 18.57 16.21 9.85
N ASP A 130 18.93 15.75 8.65
CA ASP A 130 19.36 16.60 7.54
C ASP A 130 18.20 17.10 6.66
N THR A 131 16.97 16.65 6.88
CA THR A 131 15.81 17.03 6.07
C THR A 131 14.56 17.32 6.92
N PRO A 132 14.58 18.43 7.70
CA PRO A 132 13.48 18.76 8.62
C PRO A 132 12.16 19.08 7.88
N ASP A 133 12.22 19.48 6.62
CA ASP A 133 11.05 19.81 5.79
C ASP A 133 10.60 18.69 4.86
N LYS A 134 10.97 17.45 5.14
CA LYS A 134 10.58 16.27 4.36
C LYS A 134 9.06 16.17 4.26
N LYS A 135 8.53 16.36 3.07
CA LYS A 135 7.11 16.24 2.77
C LYS A 135 6.93 15.17 1.72
N ALA A 136 6.22 14.09 2.05
CA ALA A 136 5.80 13.11 1.08
C ALA A 136 4.28 13.18 0.90
N GLN A 137 3.83 12.99 -0.33
CA GLN A 137 2.43 12.84 -0.66
C GLN A 137 2.04 11.36 -0.61
N ILE A 138 1.00 11.04 0.14
CA ILE A 138 0.55 9.66 0.32
C ILE A 138 -0.74 9.44 -0.44
N TYR A 139 -0.74 8.48 -1.34
CA TYR A 139 -1.91 8.01 -2.07
C TYR A 139 -2.39 6.69 -1.49
N ILE A 140 -3.60 6.66 -0.96
CA ILE A 140 -4.26 5.44 -0.54
C ILE A 140 -5.32 5.11 -1.58
N ILE A 141 -5.13 3.99 -2.29
CA ILE A 141 -6.04 3.58 -3.36
C ILE A 141 -7.05 2.60 -2.76
N SER A 142 -8.28 3.06 -2.61
CA SER A 142 -9.38 2.24 -2.13
C SER A 142 -10.39 1.93 -3.24
N SER A 143 -11.15 0.84 -3.09
CA SER A 143 -12.30 0.52 -3.92
C SER A 143 -13.57 1.08 -3.30
N ASP A 144 -14.68 1.07 -4.07
CA ASP A 144 -16.00 1.46 -3.58
C ASP A 144 -16.65 0.42 -2.65
N GLU A 145 -15.92 -0.64 -2.30
CA GLU A 145 -16.41 -1.67 -1.38
C GLU A 145 -16.56 -1.12 0.04
N LYS A 146 -17.76 -1.21 0.59
CA LYS A 146 -18.10 -0.71 1.95
C LYS A 146 -17.14 -1.21 3.04
N VAL A 147 -16.61 -2.42 2.88
CA VAL A 147 -15.69 -3.00 3.86
C VAL A 147 -14.34 -2.30 3.81
N GLU A 148 -13.85 -1.98 2.62
CA GLU A 148 -12.57 -1.28 2.47
C GLU A 148 -12.70 0.18 2.95
N GLY A 149 -13.85 0.82 2.71
CA GLY A 149 -14.17 2.13 3.28
C GLY A 149 -14.08 2.16 4.80
N LYS A 150 -14.64 1.16 5.48
CA LYS A 150 -14.54 1.03 6.95
C LYS A 150 -13.11 0.84 7.44
N TRP A 151 -12.29 0.10 6.69
CA TRP A 151 -10.87 -0.09 7.02
C TRP A 151 -10.10 1.22 6.83
N LEU A 152 -10.42 1.94 5.76
CA LEU A 152 -9.83 3.25 5.49
C LEU A 152 -10.16 4.24 6.60
N ASP A 153 -11.43 4.37 6.96
CA ASP A 153 -11.87 5.27 8.04
C ASP A 153 -11.13 4.98 9.34
N LYS A 154 -11.03 3.70 9.71
CA LYS A 154 -10.28 3.28 10.90
C LYS A 154 -8.79 3.62 10.82
N ALA A 155 -8.17 3.42 9.66
CA ALA A 155 -6.77 3.76 9.45
C ALA A 155 -6.52 5.27 9.52
N LEU A 156 -7.46 6.07 9.01
CA LEU A 156 -7.36 7.53 8.99
C LEU A 156 -7.61 8.19 10.35
N GLU A 157 -8.09 7.45 11.35
CA GLU A 157 -8.19 7.95 12.73
C GLU A 157 -6.83 8.37 13.31
N PHE A 158 -5.74 7.81 12.80
CA PHE A 158 -4.36 8.10 13.22
C PHE A 158 -3.75 9.34 12.53
N PHE A 159 -4.47 9.99 11.62
CA PHE A 159 -3.95 11.10 10.82
C PHE A 159 -4.75 12.38 11.00
N ASP A 160 -4.08 13.50 10.75
CA ASP A 160 -4.71 14.82 10.74
C ASP A 160 -5.70 14.93 9.57
N LYS A 161 -6.99 14.92 9.89
CA LYS A 161 -8.09 14.94 8.91
C LYS A 161 -8.08 16.19 8.02
N THR A 162 -7.48 17.29 8.47
CA THR A 162 -7.39 18.53 7.68
C THR A 162 -6.45 18.39 6.47
N LYS A 163 -5.56 17.39 6.49
CA LYS A 163 -4.58 17.10 5.43
C LYS A 163 -5.05 16.01 4.48
N ILE A 164 -6.21 15.40 4.72
CA ILE A 164 -6.77 14.34 3.90
C ILE A 164 -7.64 14.94 2.81
N LYS A 165 -7.41 14.50 1.57
CA LYS A 165 -8.21 14.87 0.40
C LYS A 165 -8.72 13.60 -0.27
N TYR A 166 -10.00 13.57 -0.58
CA TYR A 166 -10.64 12.52 -1.38
C TYR A 166 -10.72 12.98 -2.83
N VAL A 167 -10.30 12.13 -3.76
CA VAL A 167 -10.24 12.42 -5.21
C VAL A 167 -10.78 11.24 -6.00
#